data_b224693cb975b4d3bc85cbaba81bd468
#
_entry.id   b224693cb975b4d3bc85cbaba81bd468
#
_cell.length_a   1.000
_cell.length_b   1.000
_cell.length_c   1.000
_cell.angle_alpha   90.00
_cell.angle_beta   90.00
_cell.angle_gamma   90.00
#
_symmetry.space_group_name_H-M   'P 1'
#
loop_
_entity.id
_entity.type
_entity.pdbx_description
1 polymer ?
#
loop_
_entity_poly.entity_id
_entity_poly.type
_entity_poly.pdbx_seq_one_letter_code
_entity_poly.pdbx_strand_id
1 'polypeptide(L)' 'MKKPTGLRPGQATPVSGQYQTVGPRGGKGAEITSVAGKPLPPTPQAGGTYNLVDATKHKK' A
#
# COMPACT_ATOMS: atom_id res chain seq x y z
N MET A 1 6.08 -16.48 1.07
CA MET A 1 6.42 -15.25 0.37
C MET A 1 6.12 -14.06 1.25
N LYS A 2 6.96 -13.05 1.12
CA LYS A 2 6.77 -11.85 1.93
C LYS A 2 5.80 -10.90 1.25
N LYS A 3 5.00 -10.24 2.03
CA LYS A 3 4.14 -9.20 1.51
C LYS A 3 4.95 -7.96 1.19
N PRO A 4 4.62 -7.24 0.11
CA PRO A 4 5.31 -5.98 -0.19
C PRO A 4 5.14 -4.99 0.95
N THR A 5 6.22 -4.34 1.30
CA THR A 5 6.21 -3.30 2.32
C THR A 5 7.09 -2.15 1.85
N GLY A 6 6.94 -1.01 2.51
CA GLY A 6 7.77 0.15 2.20
C GLY A 6 7.53 0.75 0.83
N LEU A 7 6.34 0.54 0.28
CA LEU A 7 6.00 1.08 -1.05
C LEU A 7 5.79 2.57 -0.95
N ARG A 8 6.22 3.29 -1.98
CA ARG A 8 6.16 4.75 -1.97
C ARG A 8 4.94 5.25 -2.71
N PRO A 9 4.41 6.42 -2.33
CA PRO A 9 3.34 7.04 -3.10
C PRO A 9 3.78 7.23 -4.56
N GLY A 10 2.85 7.00 -5.47
CA GLY A 10 3.15 7.10 -6.90
C GLY A 10 3.76 5.86 -7.49
N GLN A 11 4.23 4.95 -6.68
CA GLN A 11 4.77 3.69 -7.16
C GLN A 11 3.64 2.80 -7.66
N ALA A 12 3.91 2.05 -8.72
CA ALA A 12 2.89 1.14 -9.24
C ALA A 12 2.57 0.07 -8.19
N THR A 13 1.29 -0.18 -8.00
CA THR A 13 0.82 -1.18 -7.05
C THR A 13 1.21 -2.56 -7.55
N PRO A 14 1.97 -3.33 -6.75
CA PRO A 14 2.45 -4.64 -7.22
C PRO A 14 1.35 -5.70 -7.32
N VAL A 15 0.42 -5.70 -6.37
CA VAL A 15 -0.71 -6.62 -6.43
C VAL A 15 -1.95 -5.90 -5.94
N SER A 16 -3.10 -6.32 -6.42
CA SER A 16 -4.35 -5.75 -5.94
C SER A 16 -4.60 -6.18 -4.50
N GLY A 17 -5.06 -5.27 -3.68
CA GLY A 17 -5.34 -5.59 -2.30
C GLY A 17 -5.48 -4.34 -1.46
N GLN A 18 -5.46 -4.54 -0.16
CA GLN A 18 -5.57 -3.46 0.79
C GLN A 18 -4.20 -3.11 1.33
N TYR A 19 -3.93 -1.82 1.37
CA TYR A 19 -2.65 -1.30 1.78
C TYR A 19 -2.86 -0.35 2.95
N GLN A 20 -1.95 -0.39 3.89
CA GLN A 20 -2.00 0.50 5.03
C GLN A 20 -0.92 1.55 4.91
N THR A 21 -1.28 2.80 5.12
CA THR A 21 -0.30 3.87 5.16
C THR A 21 0.51 3.77 6.45
N VAL A 22 1.80 4.05 6.32
CA VAL A 22 2.70 4.07 7.46
C VAL A 22 3.44 5.38 7.41
N GLY A 23 3.39 6.13 8.51
CA GLY A 23 4.07 7.40 8.58
C GLY A 23 5.57 7.25 8.68
N PRO A 24 6.30 8.36 8.55
CA PRO A 24 7.76 8.31 8.56
C PRO A 24 8.35 7.79 9.85
N ARG A 25 7.56 7.81 10.92
CA ARG A 25 7.98 7.28 12.21
C ARG A 25 7.42 5.92 12.51
N GLY A 26 6.78 5.29 11.52
CA GLY A 26 6.21 3.98 11.70
C GLY A 26 4.78 3.97 12.19
N GLY A 27 4.17 5.14 12.38
CA GLY A 27 2.77 5.21 12.78
C GLY A 27 1.85 4.74 11.68
N LYS A 28 0.90 3.89 12.00
CA LYS A 28 -0.01 3.32 11.01
C LYS A 28 -1.21 4.22 10.83
N GLY A 29 -1.58 4.42 9.57
CA GLY A 29 -2.72 5.25 9.24
C GLY A 29 -3.84 4.47 8.61
N ALA A 30 -4.60 5.13 7.74
CA ALA A 30 -5.76 4.52 7.11
C ALA A 30 -5.35 3.45 6.11
N GLU A 31 -6.25 2.51 5.89
CA GLU A 31 -6.08 1.51 4.85
C GLU A 31 -6.78 1.97 3.58
N ILE A 32 -6.18 1.63 2.45
CA ILE A 32 -6.77 1.91 1.16
C ILE A 32 -6.79 0.64 0.33
N THR A 33 -7.63 0.64 -0.69
CA THR A 33 -7.66 -0.44 -1.66
C THR A 33 -6.96 0.04 -2.92
N SER A 34 -6.03 -0.74 -3.43
CA SER A 34 -5.32 -0.40 -4.65
C SER A 34 -5.29 -1.58 -5.60
N VAL A 35 -5.32 -1.28 -6.88
CA VAL A 35 -5.36 -2.29 -7.94
C VAL A 35 -3.98 -2.38 -8.58
N ALA A 36 -3.56 -3.61 -8.87
CA ALA A 36 -2.25 -3.83 -9.48
C ALA A 36 -2.07 -2.96 -10.73
N GLY A 37 -0.92 -2.33 -10.82
CA GLY A 37 -0.59 -1.45 -11.92
C GLY A 37 -0.99 -0.01 -11.74
N LYS A 38 -1.84 0.29 -10.78
CA LYS A 38 -2.23 1.68 -10.51
C LYS A 38 -1.25 2.33 -9.55
N PRO A 39 -0.97 3.62 -9.73
CA PRO A 39 -0.06 4.29 -8.80
C PRO A 39 -0.70 4.43 -7.43
N LEU A 40 0.10 4.25 -6.41
CA LEU A 40 -0.36 4.44 -5.04
C LEU A 40 -0.61 5.93 -4.81
N PRO A 41 -1.72 6.28 -4.14
CA PRO A 41 -2.02 7.69 -3.89
C PRO A 41 -1.02 8.30 -2.91
N PRO A 42 -0.97 9.63 -2.85
CA PRO A 42 -0.06 10.28 -1.91
C PRO A 42 -0.48 9.99 -0.48
N THR A 43 0.52 9.86 0.40
CA THR A 43 0.24 9.70 1.82
C THR A 43 -0.02 11.07 2.44
N PRO A 44 -0.74 11.12 3.56
CA PRO A 44 -1.00 12.41 4.21
C PRO A 44 0.25 13.05 4.81
N GLN A 45 1.30 12.27 5.04
CA GLN A 45 2.53 12.79 5.61
C GLN A 45 3.69 12.53 4.68
N ALA A 46 4.59 13.51 4.59
CA ALA A 46 5.80 13.35 3.82
C ALA A 46 6.61 12.20 4.40
N GLY A 47 7.18 11.37 3.52
CA GLY A 47 7.97 10.22 3.95
C GLY A 47 7.14 9.01 4.31
N GLY A 48 5.82 9.09 4.13
CA GLY A 48 4.97 7.93 4.38
C GLY A 48 5.13 6.86 3.31
N THR A 49 4.78 5.65 3.68
CA THR A 49 4.86 4.50 2.78
C THR A 49 3.59 3.67 2.91
N TYR A 50 3.53 2.61 2.10
CA TYR A 50 2.42 1.68 2.14
C TYR A 50 2.93 0.28 2.38
N ASN A 51 2.16 -0.48 3.15
CA ASN A 51 2.42 -1.91 3.34
C ASN A 51 1.19 -2.68 2.91
N LEU A 52 1.40 -3.77 2.18
CA LEU A 52 0.28 -4.63 1.83
C LEU A 52 -0.21 -5.36 3.08
N VAL A 53 -1.49 -5.21 3.36
CA VAL A 53 -2.11 -5.84 4.52
C VAL A 53 -2.84 -7.10 4.11
N ASP A 54 -3.56 -7.03 3.00
CA ASP A 54 -4.42 -8.13 2.59
C ASP A 54 -4.54 -8.13 1.07
N ALA A 55 -3.97 -9.12 0.44
CA ALA A 55 -4.03 -9.23 -1.01
C ALA A 55 -5.41 -9.69 -1.44
N THR A 56 -5.93 -9.04 -2.47
CA THR A 56 -7.20 -9.48 -3.04
C THR A 56 -7.02 -10.81 -3.73
N LYS A 57 -7.87 -11.75 -3.39
CA LYS A 57 -7.85 -13.05 -4.02
C LYS A 57 -8.96 -13.13 -5.04
N HIS A 58 -8.60 -13.52 -6.24
CA HIS A 58 -9.60 -13.69 -7.27
C HIS A 58 -10.21 -15.05 -7.14
N LYS A 59 -11.50 -15.05 -7.09
CA LYS A 59 -12.18 -16.32 -7.09
C LYS A 59 -12.40 -16.70 -8.49
N LYS A 60 -12.45 -17.82 -8.61
CA LYS A 60 -12.59 -18.21 -9.93
C LYS A 60 -13.79 -18.77 -10.21
#